data_16d868f86c8081650f9265a6c330f930
#
_entry.id   16d868f86c8081650f9265a6c330f930
#
_cell.length_a   1.000
_cell.length_b   1.000
_cell.length_c   1.000
_cell.angle_alpha   90.00
_cell.angle_beta   90.00
_cell.angle_gamma   90.00
#
_symmetry.space_group_name_H-M   'P 1'
#
loop_
_entity.id
_entity.type
_entity.pdbx_description
1 polymer ?
#
loop_
_entity_poly.entity_id
_entity_poly.type
_entity_poly.pdbx_seq_one_letter_code
_entity_poly.pdbx_strand_id
1 'polypeptide(L)'
;MSEKKSSIVFMGTPEYAAKILRALAEAKFEIAAVFTQPDKPVGRKQILTPSEVKIYAQQHLPAAPIFQPVSLKDEAIAAQIKELKPDFIVVAAYGKILPQSVLDIAPCINLHASILPKYRGASPIQSAILA
;
A
#
# COMPACT_ATOMS: atom_id res chain seq x y z
N MET A 1 8.01 -15.24 -24.86
CA MET A 1 8.22 -13.96 -24.33
C MET A 1 7.26 -13.62 -23.23
N SER A 2 7.77 -13.27 -22.14
CA SER A 2 6.90 -13.00 -20.99
C SER A 2 6.51 -11.53 -20.97
N GLU A 3 5.31 -11.29 -20.55
CA GLU A 3 4.86 -9.94 -20.34
C GLU A 3 5.37 -9.44 -19.02
N LYS A 4 5.84 -8.21 -19.03
CA LYS A 4 6.29 -7.60 -17.81
C LYS A 4 5.10 -7.17 -16.98
N LYS A 5 5.05 -7.64 -15.74
CA LYS A 5 3.99 -7.25 -14.81
C LYS A 5 4.29 -5.86 -14.28
N SER A 6 3.24 -5.08 -14.08
CA SER A 6 3.40 -3.80 -13.43
C SER A 6 3.84 -4.00 -11.99
N SER A 7 4.81 -3.21 -11.57
CA SER A 7 5.37 -3.28 -10.23
C SER A 7 4.74 -2.19 -9.37
N ILE A 8 4.30 -2.57 -8.18
CA ILE A 8 3.59 -1.68 -7.29
C ILE A 8 4.28 -1.62 -5.93
N VAL A 9 4.46 -0.41 -5.43
CA VAL A 9 4.76 -0.18 -4.02
C VAL A 9 3.43 0.15 -3.36
N PHE A 10 3.01 -0.67 -2.42
CA PHE A 10 1.72 -0.52 -1.76
C PHE A 10 1.88 0.13 -0.39
N MET A 11 1.02 1.08 -0.08
CA MET A 11 1.02 1.78 1.21
C MET A 11 -0.38 1.77 1.79
N GLY A 12 -0.56 1.12 2.92
CA GLY A 12 -1.86 1.04 3.55
C GLY A 12 -1.79 0.41 4.93
N THR A 13 -2.87 0.49 5.68
CA THR A 13 -2.86 0.06 7.06
C THR A 13 -4.07 -0.79 7.47
N PRO A 14 -5.33 -0.31 7.36
CA PRO A 14 -6.46 -1.05 7.92
C PRO A 14 -6.95 -2.18 7.02
N GLU A 15 -7.98 -2.85 7.45
CA GLU A 15 -8.56 -3.96 6.72
C GLU A 15 -8.96 -3.58 5.30
N TYR A 16 -9.50 -2.39 5.14
CA TYR A 16 -9.87 -1.91 3.81
C TYR A 16 -8.67 -1.96 2.86
N ALA A 17 -7.51 -1.49 3.35
CA ALA A 17 -6.30 -1.49 2.54
C ALA A 17 -5.81 -2.91 2.27
N ALA A 18 -5.95 -3.80 3.24
CA ALA A 18 -5.55 -5.20 3.04
C ALA A 18 -6.37 -5.85 1.94
N LYS A 19 -7.65 -5.51 1.85
CA LYS A 19 -8.51 -6.03 0.79
C LYS A 19 -8.06 -5.54 -0.58
N ILE A 20 -7.64 -4.29 -0.66
CA ILE A 20 -7.13 -3.73 -1.91
C ILE A 20 -5.82 -4.42 -2.30
N LEU A 21 -4.94 -4.60 -1.33
CA LEU A 21 -3.67 -5.28 -1.58
C LEU A 21 -3.90 -6.68 -2.12
N ARG A 22 -4.86 -7.39 -1.52
CA ARG A 22 -5.22 -8.72 -1.97
C ARG A 22 -5.71 -8.70 -3.42
N ALA A 23 -6.57 -7.71 -3.74
CA ALA A 23 -7.10 -7.61 -5.10
C ALA A 23 -5.99 -7.36 -6.10
N LEU A 24 -5.02 -6.52 -5.75
CA LEU A 24 -3.89 -6.25 -6.63
C LEU A 24 -3.02 -7.48 -6.82
N ALA A 25 -2.78 -8.22 -5.76
CA ALA A 25 -1.98 -9.44 -5.86
C ALA A 25 -2.68 -10.49 -6.70
N GLU A 26 -3.99 -10.63 -6.54
CA GLU A 26 -4.75 -11.60 -7.30
C GLU A 26 -4.85 -11.21 -8.76
N ALA A 27 -4.76 -9.92 -9.06
CA ALA A 27 -4.75 -9.43 -10.44
C ALA A 27 -3.38 -9.58 -11.09
N LYS A 28 -2.43 -10.21 -10.40
CA LYS A 28 -1.11 -10.53 -10.95
C LYS A 28 -0.16 -9.34 -11.05
N PHE A 29 -0.43 -8.27 -10.31
CA PHE A 29 0.56 -7.21 -10.20
C PHE A 29 1.72 -7.69 -9.33
N GLU A 30 2.90 -7.21 -9.63
CA GLU A 30 4.05 -7.49 -8.78
C GLU A 30 4.07 -6.51 -7.63
N ILE A 31 4.02 -7.01 -6.40
CA ILE A 31 4.09 -6.16 -5.21
C ILE A 31 5.55 -6.07 -4.80
N ALA A 32 6.17 -4.95 -5.15
CA ALA A 32 7.60 -4.77 -4.92
C ALA A 32 7.91 -4.52 -3.44
N ALA A 33 7.00 -3.87 -2.74
CA ALA A 33 7.18 -3.58 -1.32
C ALA A 33 5.83 -3.19 -0.72
N VAL A 34 5.74 -3.35 0.59
CA VAL A 34 4.54 -2.98 1.34
C VAL A 34 4.95 -2.04 2.45
N PHE A 35 4.33 -0.87 2.49
CA PHE A 35 4.53 0.10 3.57
C PHE A 35 3.26 0.15 4.39
N THR A 36 3.39 0.05 5.70
CA THR A 36 2.25 0.09 6.60
C THR A 36 2.68 0.78 7.89
N GLN A 37 1.71 1.19 8.70
CA GLN A 37 2.01 1.84 9.96
C GLN A 37 2.69 0.88 10.92
N PRO A 38 3.51 1.41 11.85
CA PRO A 38 4.11 0.56 12.88
C PRO A 38 3.03 -0.14 13.70
N ASP A 39 3.40 -1.27 14.28
CA ASP A 39 2.49 -1.99 15.18
C ASP A 39 2.02 -1.06 16.28
N LYS A 40 0.77 -1.19 16.68
CA LYS A 40 0.17 -0.30 17.68
C LYS A 40 -0.31 -1.09 18.88
N PRO A 41 -0.20 -0.49 20.09
CA PRO A 41 -0.80 -1.12 21.25
C PRO A 41 -2.33 -1.07 21.15
N VAL A 42 -2.96 -2.19 21.41
CA VAL A 42 -4.40 -2.36 21.25
C VAL A 42 -4.97 -3.04 22.49
N GLY A 43 -6.16 -2.62 22.86
CA GLY A 43 -6.89 -3.24 23.96
C GLY A 43 -6.39 -2.80 25.33
N ARG A 44 -6.95 -3.39 26.35
CA ARG A 44 -6.63 -3.02 27.73
C ARG A 44 -5.17 -3.29 28.06
N LYS A 45 -4.63 -4.37 27.53
CA LYS A 45 -3.27 -4.76 27.88
C LYS A 45 -2.22 -4.11 27.02
N GLN A 46 -2.64 -3.23 26.08
CA GLN A 46 -1.72 -2.51 25.22
C GLN A 46 -0.77 -3.45 24.48
N ILE A 47 -1.33 -4.51 23.92
CA ILE A 47 -0.55 -5.49 23.18
C ILE A 47 -0.24 -4.94 21.79
N LEU A 48 1.03 -4.95 21.41
CA LEU A 48 1.43 -4.48 20.10
C LEU A 48 0.83 -5.38 19.03
N THR A 49 0.06 -4.78 18.14
CA THR A 49 -0.68 -5.51 17.12
C THR A 49 -0.31 -4.99 15.75
N PRO A 50 0.03 -5.87 14.82
CA PRO A 50 0.35 -5.45 13.46
C PRO A 50 -0.91 -5.02 12.72
N SER A 51 -0.71 -4.21 11.66
CA SER A 51 -1.82 -3.79 10.83
C SER A 51 -2.35 -4.97 10.03
N GLU A 52 -3.58 -4.83 9.56
CA GLU A 52 -4.18 -5.86 8.69
C GLU A 52 -3.35 -6.06 7.43
N VAL A 53 -2.80 -4.97 6.89
CA VAL A 53 -1.95 -5.03 5.71
C VAL A 53 -0.70 -5.86 5.99
N LYS A 54 -0.08 -5.65 7.15
CA LYS A 54 1.11 -6.40 7.50
C LYS A 54 0.80 -7.89 7.63
N ILE A 55 -0.31 -8.20 8.28
CA ILE A 55 -0.71 -9.60 8.46
C ILE A 55 -0.90 -10.28 7.10
N TYR A 56 -1.63 -9.63 6.21
CA TYR A 56 -1.85 -10.20 4.90
C TYR A 56 -0.54 -10.41 4.14
N ALA A 57 0.33 -9.40 4.17
CA ALA A 57 1.58 -9.48 3.43
C ALA A 57 2.49 -10.58 3.96
N GLN A 58 2.54 -10.73 5.28
CA GLN A 58 3.36 -11.79 5.86
C GLN A 58 2.88 -13.18 5.46
N GLN A 59 1.57 -13.34 5.33
CA GLN A 59 1.00 -14.64 5.02
C GLN A 59 1.01 -14.97 3.53
N HIS A 60 0.87 -13.97 2.68
CA HIS A 60 0.62 -14.21 1.27
C HIS A 60 1.66 -13.60 0.33
N LEU A 61 2.49 -12.70 0.80
CA LEU A 61 3.48 -12.01 -0.03
C LEU A 61 4.88 -12.13 0.57
N PRO A 62 5.39 -13.34 0.71
CA PRO A 62 6.68 -13.53 1.41
C PRO A 62 7.85 -12.88 0.71
N ALA A 63 7.76 -12.63 -0.59
CA ALA A 63 8.85 -12.02 -1.34
C ALA A 63 8.84 -10.50 -1.25
N ALA A 64 7.75 -9.90 -0.79
CA ALA A 64 7.65 -8.45 -0.71
C ALA A 64 8.14 -7.98 0.66
N PRO A 65 9.16 -7.10 0.70
CA PRO A 65 9.60 -6.56 1.98
C PRO A 65 8.53 -5.65 2.58
N ILE A 66 8.44 -5.67 3.90
CA ILE A 66 7.48 -4.87 4.64
C ILE A 66 8.23 -3.78 5.39
N PHE A 67 7.85 -2.53 5.18
CA PHE A 67 8.47 -1.40 5.85
C PHE A 67 7.44 -0.71 6.74
N GLN A 68 7.89 -0.34 7.94
CA GLN A 68 7.02 0.32 8.91
C GLN A 68 7.67 1.59 9.43
N PRO A 69 8.00 2.54 8.54
CA PRO A 69 8.69 3.76 8.97
C PRO A 69 7.76 4.66 9.78
N VAL A 70 8.34 5.37 10.72
CA VAL A 70 7.59 6.35 11.50
C VAL A 70 7.22 7.54 10.64
N SER A 71 8.08 7.88 9.69
CA SER A 71 7.86 9.01 8.80
C SER A 71 8.46 8.72 7.44
N LEU A 72 7.84 9.22 6.39
CA LEU A 72 8.37 9.09 5.04
C LEU A 72 9.27 10.26 4.66
N LYS A 73 9.52 11.18 5.57
CA LYS A 73 10.36 12.35 5.27
C LYS A 73 11.84 12.02 5.18
N ASP A 74 12.24 10.85 5.66
CA ASP A 74 13.63 10.41 5.58
C ASP A 74 13.98 10.16 4.11
N GLU A 75 15.04 10.81 3.64
CA GLU A 75 15.47 10.65 2.25
C GLU A 75 15.86 9.23 1.90
N ALA A 76 16.30 8.46 2.89
CA ALA A 76 16.64 7.06 2.66
C ALA A 76 15.44 6.26 2.20
N ILE A 77 14.24 6.62 2.66
CA ILE A 77 13.03 5.91 2.27
C ILE A 77 12.72 6.18 0.80
N ALA A 78 12.80 7.43 0.38
CA ALA A 78 12.60 7.76 -1.03
C ALA A 78 13.61 7.02 -1.91
N ALA A 79 14.86 6.96 -1.46
CA ALA A 79 15.89 6.25 -2.21
C ALA A 79 15.57 4.77 -2.33
N GLN A 80 15.08 4.15 -1.25
CA GLN A 80 14.71 2.74 -1.29
C GLN A 80 13.57 2.49 -2.28
N ILE A 81 12.56 3.35 -2.27
CA ILE A 81 11.43 3.21 -3.18
C ILE A 81 11.90 3.39 -4.61
N LYS A 82 12.75 4.38 -4.84
CA LYS A 82 13.27 4.65 -6.17
C LYS A 82 14.04 3.45 -6.72
N GLU A 83 14.81 2.78 -5.87
CA GLU A 83 15.58 1.62 -6.30
C GLU A 83 14.68 0.46 -6.73
N LEU A 84 13.48 0.38 -6.15
CA LEU A 84 12.54 -0.66 -6.51
C LEU A 84 11.94 -0.45 -7.90
N LYS A 85 12.05 0.77 -8.42
CA LYS A 85 11.58 1.14 -9.75
C LYS A 85 10.12 0.74 -9.96
N PRO A 86 9.22 1.17 -9.05
CA PRO A 86 7.82 0.80 -9.21
C PRO A 86 7.18 1.51 -10.39
N ASP A 87 6.23 0.84 -11.01
CA ASP A 87 5.43 1.46 -12.04
C ASP A 87 4.36 2.35 -11.43
N PHE A 88 3.88 1.98 -10.25
CA PHE A 88 2.86 2.74 -9.53
C PHE A 88 3.10 2.67 -8.04
N ILE A 89 2.64 3.70 -7.35
CA ILE A 89 2.55 3.68 -5.88
C ILE A 89 1.06 3.75 -5.56
N VAL A 90 0.55 2.72 -4.89
CA VAL A 90 -0.87 2.67 -4.52
C VAL A 90 -1.00 2.96 -3.04
N VAL A 91 -1.77 3.98 -2.70
CA VAL A 91 -1.99 4.40 -1.32
C VAL A 91 -3.44 4.16 -0.96
N ALA A 92 -3.66 3.42 0.12
CA ALA A 92 -5.01 3.11 0.58
C ALA A 92 -5.04 3.21 2.10
N ALA A 93 -5.47 4.35 2.60
CA ALA A 93 -5.59 4.58 4.05
C ALA A 93 -4.27 4.30 4.77
N TYR A 94 -3.20 4.89 4.28
CA TYR A 94 -1.89 4.66 4.88
C TYR A 94 -1.73 5.41 6.21
N GLY A 95 -2.22 6.64 6.27
CA GLY A 95 -2.15 7.42 7.50
C GLY A 95 -0.87 8.23 7.67
N LYS A 96 -0.08 8.35 6.62
CA LYS A 96 1.11 9.18 6.64
C LYS A 96 1.14 10.06 5.40
N ILE A 97 1.74 11.23 5.56
CA ILE A 97 1.87 12.16 4.44
C ILE A 97 3.03 11.74 3.56
N LEU A 98 2.78 11.69 2.25
CA LEU A 98 3.83 11.37 1.29
C LEU A 98 4.53 12.65 0.88
N PRO A 99 5.84 12.76 1.12
CA PRO A 99 6.57 13.95 0.68
C PRO A 99 6.73 13.96 -0.83
N GLN A 100 7.05 15.14 -1.37
CA GLN A 100 7.18 15.29 -2.81
C GLN A 100 8.22 14.34 -3.39
N SER A 101 9.29 14.06 -2.63
CA SER A 101 10.33 13.15 -3.09
C SER A 101 9.78 11.76 -3.39
N VAL A 102 8.75 11.33 -2.65
CA VAL A 102 8.11 10.04 -2.91
C VAL A 102 7.11 10.16 -4.06
N LEU A 103 6.36 11.26 -4.06
CA LEU A 103 5.36 11.49 -5.11
C LEU A 103 5.97 11.58 -6.50
N ASP A 104 7.21 12.00 -6.59
CA ASP A 104 7.88 12.16 -7.87
C ASP A 104 8.43 10.87 -8.44
N ILE A 105 8.44 9.79 -7.66
CA ILE A 105 9.08 8.54 -8.09
C ILE A 105 8.24 7.83 -9.15
N ALA A 106 6.92 7.78 -8.95
CA ALA A 106 6.03 7.08 -9.85
C ALA A 106 4.61 7.64 -9.66
N PRO A 107 3.70 7.39 -10.60
CA PRO A 107 2.31 7.80 -10.42
C PRO A 107 1.76 7.23 -9.13
N CYS A 108 1.13 8.08 -8.33
CA CYS A 108 0.54 7.67 -7.07
C CYS A 108 -0.97 7.62 -7.22
N ILE A 109 -1.54 6.47 -6.88
CA ILE A 109 -2.98 6.25 -6.93
C ILE A 109 -3.47 6.16 -5.50
N ASN A 110 -4.32 7.09 -5.12
CA ASN A 110 -4.83 7.17 -3.74
C ASN A 110 -6.27 6.72 -3.70
N LEU A 111 -6.55 5.66 -2.97
CA LEU A 111 -7.89 5.10 -2.86
C LEU A 111 -8.47 5.44 -1.50
N HIS A 112 -9.68 5.99 -1.52
CA HIS A 112 -10.35 6.44 -0.30
C HIS A 112 -11.54 5.58 0.04
N ALA A 113 -11.52 4.98 1.22
CA ALA A 113 -12.61 4.11 1.67
C ALA A 113 -13.94 4.86 1.79
N SER A 114 -13.87 6.12 2.19
CA SER A 114 -15.07 6.90 2.43
C SER A 114 -15.92 7.10 1.18
N ILE A 115 -15.36 6.86 0.01
CA ILE A 115 -16.08 7.01 -1.24
C ILE A 115 -16.98 5.82 -1.52
N LEU A 116 -16.57 4.63 -1.06
CA LEU A 116 -17.21 3.38 -1.41
C LEU A 116 -18.69 3.31 -1.13
N PRO A 117 -19.18 3.67 0.06
CA PRO A 117 -20.59 3.48 0.34
C PRO A 117 -21.50 4.44 -0.42
N LYS A 118 -20.95 5.45 -1.06
CA LYS A 118 -21.74 6.41 -1.78
C LYS A 118 -21.96 6.05 -3.23
N TYR A 119 -21.28 5.04 -3.72
CA TYR A 119 -21.37 4.67 -5.13
C TYR A 119 -22.13 3.38 -5.27
N ARG A 120 -23.13 3.42 -6.12
CA ARG A 120 -23.97 2.28 -6.35
C ARG A 120 -23.75 1.81 -7.78
N GLY A 121 -23.37 0.56 -7.93
CA GLY A 121 -23.18 0.00 -9.24
C GLY A 121 -21.83 0.29 -9.85
N ALA A 122 -21.29 1.46 -9.66
CA ALA A 122 -19.95 1.75 -10.15
C ALA A 122 -18.94 1.35 -9.09
N SER A 123 -17.78 0.87 -9.54
CA SER A 123 -16.72 0.51 -8.60
C SER A 123 -15.78 1.69 -8.41
N PRO A 124 -15.79 2.33 -7.25
CA PRO A 124 -14.86 3.43 -7.02
C PRO A 124 -13.40 2.99 -7.09
N ILE A 125 -13.14 1.75 -6.68
CA ILE A 125 -11.78 1.21 -6.72
C ILE A 125 -11.32 1.09 -8.17
N GLN A 126 -12.17 0.54 -9.02
CA GLN A 126 -11.83 0.37 -10.43
C GLN A 126 -11.64 1.73 -11.09
N SER A 127 -12.52 2.69 -10.79
CA SER A 127 -12.39 4.01 -11.36
C SER A 127 -11.10 4.69 -10.93
N ALA A 128 -10.74 4.55 -9.67
CA ALA A 128 -9.53 5.17 -9.15
C ALA A 128 -8.28 4.58 -9.80
N ILE A 129 -8.28 3.28 -10.04
CA ILE A 129 -7.14 2.63 -10.66
C ILE A 129 -6.99 3.04 -12.12
N LEU A 130 -8.10 3.21 -12.81
CA LEU A 130 -8.06 3.59 -14.21
C LEU A 130 -7.79 5.07 -14.44
N ALA A 131 -8.10 5.88 -13.46
CA ALA A 131 -7.81 7.29 -13.55
C ALA A 131 -6.36 7.58 -13.34
#